data_fbba73fc3b4baac2f9788c5da44df554
#
_entry.id   fbba73fc3b4baac2f9788c5da44df554
#
_cell.length_a   1.000
_cell.length_b   1.000
_cell.length_c   1.000
_cell.angle_alpha   90.00
_cell.angle_beta   90.00
_cell.angle_gamma   90.00
#
_symmetry.space_group_name_H-M   'P 1'
#
loop_
_entity.id
_entity.type
_entity.pdbx_description
1 polymer ?
#
loop_
_entity_poly.entity_id
_entity_poly.type
_entity_poly.pdbx_seq_one_letter_code
_entity_poly.pdbx_strand_id
1 'polypeptide(L)'
;APWPHAMTDERSRSILLWLVAIGFFMQSLDSTIVNTALPAMAASLGESPLRMQSVVVAYSLTMAMLIPASGWVADRFGTRRVYVGAIALFVLGSLLCALSQNLGQMVASRVLQGLGGALLLPVGRLSVLRAFPQSEFLRAMSFVAIPGLIGPLVGPTLGGWLVEYASWHWIFLINLPVGLVGALATLRYMPDVRGPQGQRLDLG
;
A
#
# COMPACT_ATOMS: atom_id res chain seq x y z
N ALA A 1 28.92 -7.50 6.14
CA ALA A 1 29.49 -6.41 5.36
C ALA A 1 28.40 -5.37 5.11
N PRO A 2 28.64 -4.06 5.31
CA PRO A 2 27.62 -3.05 4.98
C PRO A 2 27.35 -3.09 3.48
N TRP A 3 26.06 -2.94 3.11
CA TRP A 3 25.66 -2.87 1.72
C TRP A 3 26.36 -1.68 1.03
N PRO A 4 26.88 -1.82 -0.17
CA PRO A 4 27.66 -0.77 -0.84
C PRO A 4 26.87 0.50 -1.17
N HIS A 5 25.59 0.57 -0.85
CA HIS A 5 24.68 1.68 -1.15
C HIS A 5 23.97 2.22 0.09
N ALA A 6 24.52 2.05 1.30
CA ALA A 6 23.96 2.68 2.49
C ALA A 6 23.91 4.21 2.27
N MET A 7 22.71 4.78 2.42
CA MET A 7 22.52 6.22 2.34
C MET A 7 23.31 6.88 3.47
N THR A 8 24.20 7.78 3.12
CA THR A 8 25.04 8.52 4.10
C THR A 8 24.38 9.81 4.59
N ASP A 9 23.38 10.31 3.87
CA ASP A 9 22.66 11.52 4.19
C ASP A 9 21.45 11.24 5.09
N GLU A 10 21.46 11.78 6.32
CA GLU A 10 20.37 11.64 7.30
C GLU A 10 19.02 12.14 6.78
N ARG A 11 19.03 13.20 5.98
CA ARG A 11 17.80 13.75 5.39
C ARG A 11 17.14 12.75 4.44
N SER A 12 17.92 12.12 3.59
CA SER A 12 17.42 11.12 2.65
C SER A 12 16.91 9.88 3.36
N ARG A 13 17.57 9.46 4.45
CA ARG A 13 17.09 8.35 5.31
C ARG A 13 15.75 8.68 5.96
N SER A 14 15.61 9.88 6.51
CA SER A 14 14.37 10.34 7.14
C SER A 14 13.21 10.38 6.13
N ILE A 15 13.45 10.89 4.93
CA ILE A 15 12.46 10.92 3.85
C ILE A 15 12.03 9.50 3.46
N LEU A 16 12.97 8.56 3.34
CA LEU A 16 12.65 7.16 3.05
C LEU A 16 11.74 6.55 4.12
N LEU A 17 12.02 6.79 5.41
CA LEU A 17 11.18 6.31 6.49
C LEU A 17 9.75 6.87 6.42
N TRP A 18 9.61 8.16 6.15
CA TRP A 18 8.30 8.79 5.97
C TRP A 18 7.55 8.23 4.76
N LEU A 19 8.23 8.01 3.64
CA LEU A 19 7.63 7.41 2.44
C LEU A 19 7.05 6.02 2.73
N VAL A 20 7.84 5.17 3.39
CA VAL A 20 7.42 3.82 3.74
C VAL A 20 6.32 3.84 4.80
N ALA A 21 6.42 4.73 5.80
CA ALA A 21 5.43 4.91 6.84
C ALA A 21 4.07 5.37 6.28
N ILE A 22 4.06 6.34 5.36
CA ILE A 22 2.84 6.84 4.71
C ILE A 22 2.24 5.76 3.80
N GLY A 23 3.06 5.02 3.05
CA GLY A 23 2.60 3.90 2.24
C GLY A 23 1.94 2.80 3.07
N PHE A 24 2.53 2.45 4.21
CA PHE A 24 1.95 1.48 5.14
C PHE A 24 0.68 2.00 5.81
N PHE A 25 0.66 3.26 6.23
CA PHE A 25 -0.54 3.92 6.76
C PHE A 25 -1.69 3.87 5.75
N MET A 26 -1.44 4.27 4.50
CA MET A 26 -2.43 4.29 3.43
C MET A 26 -3.02 2.89 3.18
N GLN A 27 -2.15 1.87 3.11
CA GLN A 27 -2.57 0.48 2.94
C GLN A 27 -3.39 -0.04 4.13
N SER A 28 -2.95 0.22 5.36
CA SER A 28 -3.62 -0.27 6.56
C SER A 28 -4.92 0.48 6.85
N LEU A 29 -4.98 1.76 6.54
CA LEU A 29 -6.20 2.56 6.59
C LEU A 29 -7.24 2.01 5.60
N ASP A 30 -6.84 1.78 4.34
CA ASP A 30 -7.73 1.27 3.30
C ASP A 30 -8.35 -0.08 3.68
N SER A 31 -7.56 -0.98 4.28
CA SER A 31 -8.06 -2.30 4.70
C SER A 31 -9.17 -2.25 5.76
N THR A 32 -9.27 -1.18 6.52
CA THR A 32 -10.25 -1.02 7.61
C THR A 32 -11.37 -0.04 7.28
N ILE A 33 -11.06 1.06 6.59
CA ILE A 33 -12.04 2.10 6.26
C ILE A 33 -13.14 1.58 5.34
N VAL A 34 -12.81 0.65 4.43
CA VAL A 34 -13.76 0.03 3.51
C VAL A 34 -14.85 -0.75 4.25
N ASN A 35 -14.50 -1.45 5.33
CA ASN A 35 -15.48 -2.21 6.13
C ASN A 35 -16.60 -1.33 6.65
N THR A 36 -16.29 -0.11 7.07
CA THR A 36 -17.27 0.86 7.58
C THR A 36 -18.22 1.36 6.48
N ALA A 37 -17.73 1.44 5.26
CA ALA A 37 -18.50 1.93 4.11
C ALA A 37 -19.30 0.84 3.39
N LEU A 38 -19.10 -0.45 3.69
CA LEU A 38 -19.80 -1.56 3.00
C LEU A 38 -21.32 -1.41 2.95
N PRO A 39 -22.03 -1.04 4.04
CA PRO A 39 -23.48 -0.85 3.98
C PRO A 39 -23.91 0.26 3.02
N ALA A 40 -23.19 1.39 3.02
CA ALA A 40 -23.47 2.52 2.12
C ALA A 40 -23.19 2.15 0.65
N MET A 41 -22.12 1.43 0.39
CA MET A 41 -21.80 0.91 -0.94
C MET A 41 -22.86 -0.11 -1.41
N ALA A 42 -23.29 -1.02 -0.54
CA ALA A 42 -24.34 -1.99 -0.85
C ALA A 42 -25.64 -1.30 -1.26
N ALA A 43 -26.09 -0.30 -0.48
CA ALA A 43 -27.27 0.48 -0.80
C ALA A 43 -27.14 1.24 -2.12
N SER A 44 -25.98 1.85 -2.36
CA SER A 44 -25.69 2.62 -3.59
C SER A 44 -25.65 1.76 -4.85
N LEU A 45 -25.09 0.53 -4.75
CA LEU A 45 -24.92 -0.38 -5.88
C LEU A 45 -26.10 -1.37 -6.05
N GLY A 46 -27.12 -1.29 -5.18
CA GLY A 46 -28.27 -2.21 -5.21
C GLY A 46 -27.91 -3.66 -4.88
N GLU A 47 -26.90 -3.87 -4.03
CA GLU A 47 -26.39 -5.18 -3.65
C GLU A 47 -26.68 -5.53 -2.18
N SER A 48 -26.68 -6.82 -1.87
CA SER A 48 -26.77 -7.24 -0.48
C SER A 48 -25.44 -7.01 0.26
N PRO A 49 -25.46 -6.67 1.55
CA PRO A 49 -24.24 -6.53 2.36
C PRO A 49 -23.37 -7.78 2.36
N LEU A 50 -23.97 -8.96 2.27
CA LEU A 50 -23.25 -10.23 2.21
C LEU A 50 -22.43 -10.35 0.92
N ARG A 51 -23.00 -9.99 -0.23
CA ARG A 51 -22.27 -9.99 -1.51
C ARG A 51 -21.17 -8.94 -1.54
N MET A 52 -21.35 -7.82 -0.86
CA MET A 52 -20.33 -6.78 -0.75
C MET A 52 -19.07 -7.21 0.05
N GLN A 53 -19.14 -8.29 0.83
CA GLN A 53 -17.94 -8.87 1.47
C GLN A 53 -16.89 -9.31 0.45
N SER A 54 -17.29 -9.65 -0.77
CA SER A 54 -16.37 -9.97 -1.86
C SER A 54 -15.38 -8.82 -2.18
N VAL A 55 -15.76 -7.59 -1.92
CA VAL A 55 -14.91 -6.39 -2.08
C VAL A 55 -13.70 -6.43 -1.14
N VAL A 56 -13.92 -6.83 0.11
CA VAL A 56 -12.86 -6.97 1.12
C VAL A 56 -12.04 -8.24 0.85
N VAL A 57 -12.70 -9.33 0.55
CA VAL A 57 -12.04 -10.63 0.28
C VAL A 57 -11.14 -10.54 -0.96
N ALA A 58 -11.59 -9.89 -2.05
CA ALA A 58 -10.82 -9.74 -3.27
C ALA A 58 -9.48 -9.01 -3.01
N TYR A 59 -9.51 -7.94 -2.24
CA TYR A 59 -8.32 -7.19 -1.85
C TYR A 59 -7.37 -8.03 -0.98
N SER A 60 -7.90 -8.61 0.10
CA SER A 60 -7.10 -9.39 1.06
C SER A 60 -6.49 -10.64 0.44
N LEU A 61 -7.27 -11.35 -0.40
CA LEU A 61 -6.79 -12.55 -1.10
C LEU A 61 -5.69 -12.20 -2.11
N THR A 62 -5.87 -11.14 -2.89
CA THR A 62 -4.87 -10.67 -3.85
C THR A 62 -3.57 -10.32 -3.14
N MET A 63 -3.65 -9.62 -2.00
CA MET A 63 -2.47 -9.31 -1.19
C MET A 63 -1.78 -10.57 -0.69
N ALA A 64 -2.53 -11.50 -0.10
CA ALA A 64 -1.99 -12.74 0.45
C ALA A 64 -1.25 -13.58 -0.61
N MET A 65 -1.78 -13.62 -1.83
CA MET A 65 -1.16 -14.35 -2.94
C MET A 65 0.13 -13.68 -3.46
N LEU A 66 0.21 -12.36 -3.40
CA LEU A 66 1.31 -11.62 -4.03
C LEU A 66 2.47 -11.27 -3.07
N ILE A 67 2.20 -11.19 -1.76
CA ILE A 67 3.22 -10.88 -0.75
C ILE A 67 4.46 -11.78 -0.88
N PRO A 68 4.35 -13.11 -1.05
CA PRO A 68 5.52 -13.98 -1.18
C PRO A 68 6.41 -13.65 -2.39
N ALA A 69 5.83 -13.14 -3.48
CA ALA A 69 6.57 -12.78 -4.69
C ALA A 69 7.22 -11.39 -4.62
N SER A 70 6.88 -10.57 -3.62
CA SER A 70 7.28 -9.16 -3.54
C SER A 70 8.80 -8.95 -3.51
N GLY A 71 9.53 -9.81 -2.80
CA GLY A 71 10.99 -9.76 -2.73
C GLY A 71 11.64 -10.01 -4.09
N TRP A 72 11.21 -11.05 -4.79
CA TRP A 72 11.69 -11.36 -6.13
C TRP A 72 11.42 -10.24 -7.14
N VAL A 73 10.21 -9.66 -7.09
CA VAL A 73 9.84 -8.52 -7.95
C VAL A 73 10.75 -7.33 -7.68
N ALA A 74 11.01 -7.01 -6.41
CA ALA A 74 11.89 -5.91 -6.01
C ALA A 74 13.34 -6.15 -6.44
N ASP A 75 13.85 -7.38 -6.33
CA ASP A 75 15.21 -7.73 -6.72
C ASP A 75 15.41 -7.66 -8.23
N ARG A 76 14.40 -8.08 -9.01
CA ARG A 76 14.47 -8.09 -10.46
C ARG A 76 14.32 -6.70 -11.08
N PHE A 77 13.38 -5.90 -10.60
CA PHE A 77 13.02 -4.63 -11.23
C PHE A 77 13.58 -3.39 -10.49
N GLY A 78 14.11 -3.56 -9.29
CA GLY A 78 14.60 -2.48 -8.44
C GLY A 78 13.54 -1.96 -7.48
N THR A 79 13.95 -1.65 -6.26
CA THR A 79 13.03 -1.24 -5.18
C THR A 79 12.26 0.03 -5.51
N ARG A 80 12.90 1.06 -6.07
CA ARG A 80 12.25 2.32 -6.42
C ARG A 80 11.17 2.15 -7.47
N ARG A 81 11.48 1.45 -8.56
CA ARG A 81 10.52 1.23 -9.66
C ARG A 81 9.32 0.43 -9.21
N VAL A 82 9.56 -0.63 -8.43
CA VAL A 82 8.49 -1.48 -7.89
C VAL A 82 7.63 -0.71 -6.91
N TYR A 83 8.22 0.12 -6.05
CA TYR A 83 7.47 0.91 -5.09
C TYR A 83 6.60 1.98 -5.75
N VAL A 84 7.12 2.70 -6.74
CA VAL A 84 6.34 3.65 -7.54
C VAL A 84 5.20 2.94 -8.29
N GLY A 85 5.49 1.80 -8.91
CA GLY A 85 4.49 0.96 -9.57
C GLY A 85 3.40 0.48 -8.61
N ALA A 86 3.79 0.10 -7.39
CA ALA A 86 2.86 -0.30 -6.33
C ALA A 86 1.92 0.84 -5.93
N ILE A 87 2.46 2.05 -5.73
CA ILE A 87 1.65 3.24 -5.44
C ILE A 87 0.72 3.54 -6.62
N ALA A 88 1.21 3.50 -7.85
CA ALA A 88 0.41 3.76 -9.05
C ALA A 88 -0.74 2.76 -9.19
N LEU A 89 -0.49 1.46 -9.00
CA LEU A 89 -1.54 0.43 -9.01
C LEU A 89 -2.55 0.61 -7.88
N PHE A 90 -2.08 0.94 -6.68
CA PHE A 90 -2.93 1.18 -5.53
C PHE A 90 -3.85 2.39 -5.76
N VAL A 91 -3.30 3.50 -6.23
CA VAL A 91 -4.05 4.73 -6.53
C VAL A 91 -5.01 4.54 -7.69
N LEU A 92 -4.57 3.89 -8.77
CA LEU A 92 -5.43 3.58 -9.90
C LEU A 92 -6.59 2.66 -9.51
N GLY A 93 -6.30 1.61 -8.74
CA GLY A 93 -7.33 0.72 -8.20
C GLY A 93 -8.30 1.46 -7.30
N SER A 94 -7.81 2.37 -6.45
CA SER A 94 -8.64 3.22 -5.59
C SER A 94 -9.55 4.15 -6.39
N LEU A 95 -9.03 4.79 -7.44
CA LEU A 95 -9.82 5.62 -8.34
C LEU A 95 -10.91 4.80 -9.03
N LEU A 96 -10.58 3.63 -9.56
CA LEU A 96 -11.54 2.74 -10.19
C LEU A 96 -12.60 2.21 -9.21
N CYS A 97 -12.24 1.98 -7.95
CA CYS A 97 -13.22 1.70 -6.90
C CYS A 97 -14.22 2.84 -6.73
N ALA A 98 -13.74 4.10 -6.66
CA ALA A 98 -14.59 5.26 -6.55
C ALA A 98 -15.52 5.45 -7.77
N LEU A 99 -15.10 5.03 -8.94
CA LEU A 99 -15.88 5.13 -10.19
C LEU A 99 -16.74 3.89 -10.48
N SER A 100 -16.68 2.85 -9.66
CA SER A 100 -17.42 1.60 -9.87
C SER A 100 -18.94 1.80 -9.76
N GLN A 101 -19.68 1.24 -10.72
CA GLN A 101 -21.14 1.33 -10.82
C GLN A 101 -21.84 0.01 -10.49
N ASN A 102 -21.10 -1.06 -10.31
CA ASN A 102 -21.60 -2.38 -9.93
C ASN A 102 -20.56 -3.18 -9.14
N LEU A 103 -21.01 -4.27 -8.53
CA LEU A 103 -20.16 -5.12 -7.71
C LEU A 103 -18.97 -5.72 -8.50
N GLY A 104 -19.19 -6.13 -9.74
CA GLY A 104 -18.12 -6.72 -10.57
C GLY A 104 -16.98 -5.75 -10.82
N GLN A 105 -17.29 -4.50 -11.16
CA GLN A 105 -16.29 -3.43 -11.34
C GLN A 105 -15.57 -3.14 -10.03
N MET A 106 -16.30 -3.09 -8.91
CA MET A 106 -15.70 -2.85 -7.59
C MET A 106 -14.72 -3.96 -7.21
N VAL A 107 -15.11 -5.23 -7.39
CA VAL A 107 -14.25 -6.39 -7.10
C VAL A 107 -12.99 -6.37 -7.98
N ALA A 108 -13.14 -6.15 -9.30
CA ALA A 108 -11.99 -6.04 -10.19
C ALA A 108 -11.05 -4.90 -9.81
N SER A 109 -11.59 -3.76 -9.42
CA SER A 109 -10.82 -2.61 -8.95
C SER A 109 -10.09 -2.90 -7.63
N ARG A 110 -10.71 -3.67 -6.73
CA ARG A 110 -10.08 -4.12 -5.49
C ARG A 110 -8.95 -5.12 -5.73
N VAL A 111 -9.06 -5.98 -6.72
CA VAL A 111 -7.95 -6.85 -7.14
C VAL A 111 -6.78 -5.99 -7.62
N LEU A 112 -7.02 -5.02 -8.48
CA LEU A 112 -5.97 -4.12 -8.97
C LEU A 112 -5.31 -3.34 -7.82
N GLN A 113 -6.10 -2.81 -6.90
CA GLN A 113 -5.62 -2.11 -5.71
C GLN A 113 -4.80 -3.03 -4.80
N GLY A 114 -5.24 -4.29 -4.63
CA GLY A 114 -4.54 -5.33 -3.88
C GLY A 114 -3.18 -5.70 -4.46
N LEU A 115 -3.03 -5.69 -5.80
CA LEU A 115 -1.73 -5.88 -6.46
C LEU A 115 -0.72 -4.81 -6.03
N GLY A 116 -1.15 -3.56 -5.97
CA GLY A 116 -0.32 -2.47 -5.46
C GLY A 116 -0.05 -2.60 -3.96
N GLY A 117 -1.10 -2.79 -3.17
CA GLY A 117 -1.03 -2.91 -1.71
C GLY A 117 -0.09 -4.01 -1.23
N ALA A 118 -0.07 -5.15 -1.93
CA ALA A 118 0.78 -6.29 -1.60
C ALA A 118 2.29 -5.98 -1.66
N LEU A 119 2.68 -5.00 -2.45
CA LEU A 119 4.09 -4.63 -2.65
C LEU A 119 4.53 -3.48 -1.73
N LEU A 120 3.61 -2.65 -1.23
CA LEU A 120 3.96 -1.43 -0.47
C LEU A 120 4.78 -1.75 0.79
N LEU A 121 4.27 -2.59 1.68
CA LEU A 121 4.97 -2.87 2.94
C LEU A 121 6.23 -3.73 2.74
N PRO A 122 6.21 -4.86 2.02
CA PRO A 122 7.40 -5.69 1.85
C PRO A 122 8.54 -4.97 1.13
N VAL A 123 8.24 -4.25 0.04
CA VAL A 123 9.24 -3.51 -0.73
C VAL A 123 9.75 -2.29 0.05
N GLY A 124 8.86 -1.60 0.77
CA GLY A 124 9.24 -0.53 1.69
C GLY A 124 10.18 -1.02 2.78
N ARG A 125 9.84 -2.15 3.44
CA ARG A 125 10.70 -2.79 4.44
C ARG A 125 12.06 -3.20 3.86
N LEU A 126 12.09 -3.77 2.67
CA LEU A 126 13.32 -4.14 1.99
C LEU A 126 14.19 -2.91 1.70
N SER A 127 13.58 -1.79 1.31
CA SER A 127 14.29 -0.54 1.06
C SER A 127 14.90 0.03 2.34
N VAL A 128 14.19 -0.03 3.47
CA VAL A 128 14.73 0.36 4.78
C VAL A 128 15.88 -0.56 5.19
N LEU A 129 15.72 -1.89 5.02
CA LEU A 129 16.76 -2.86 5.34
C LEU A 129 18.07 -2.58 4.57
N ARG A 130 17.96 -2.14 3.33
CA ARG A 130 19.11 -1.85 2.46
C ARG A 130 19.72 -0.46 2.70
N ALA A 131 18.94 0.49 3.21
CA ALA A 131 19.37 1.87 3.44
C ALA A 131 19.97 2.11 4.84
N PHE A 132 19.61 1.29 5.82
CA PHE A 132 20.02 1.44 7.21
C PHE A 132 21.02 0.37 7.65
N PRO A 133 21.97 0.71 8.55
CA PRO A 133 22.78 -0.28 9.23
C PRO A 133 21.93 -1.23 10.06
N GLN A 134 22.37 -2.46 10.22
CA GLN A 134 21.62 -3.48 10.99
C GLN A 134 21.33 -3.04 12.44
N SER A 135 22.22 -2.26 13.04
CA SER A 135 22.04 -1.71 14.39
C SER A 135 20.88 -0.70 14.51
N GLU A 136 20.52 -0.01 13.43
CA GLU A 136 19.47 0.99 13.39
C GLU A 136 18.16 0.45 12.79
N PHE A 137 18.18 -0.73 12.20
CA PHE A 137 17.04 -1.29 11.46
C PHE A 137 15.79 -1.44 12.34
N LEU A 138 15.95 -1.95 13.57
CA LEU A 138 14.82 -2.13 14.48
C LEU A 138 14.13 -0.80 14.80
N ARG A 139 14.92 0.26 15.07
CA ARG A 139 14.41 1.59 15.35
C ARG A 139 13.69 2.18 14.11
N ALA A 140 14.27 2.02 12.93
CA ALA A 140 13.69 2.46 11.67
C ALA A 140 12.34 1.76 11.41
N MET A 141 12.27 0.44 11.60
CA MET A 141 11.03 -0.33 11.43
C MET A 141 9.97 0.00 12.48
N SER A 142 10.36 0.31 13.72
CA SER A 142 9.43 0.79 14.73
C SER A 142 8.77 2.10 14.33
N PHE A 143 9.54 3.03 13.75
CA PHE A 143 9.01 4.28 13.22
C PHE A 143 7.98 4.05 12.11
N VAL A 144 8.26 3.13 11.18
CA VAL A 144 7.34 2.79 10.07
C VAL A 144 6.08 2.09 10.59
N ALA A 145 6.19 1.27 11.63
CA ALA A 145 5.08 0.51 12.18
C ALA A 145 4.01 1.39 12.84
N ILE A 146 4.39 2.51 13.47
CA ILE A 146 3.46 3.40 14.19
C ILE A 146 2.33 3.91 13.29
N PRO A 147 2.58 4.55 12.13
CA PRO A 147 1.51 4.96 11.23
C PRO A 147 0.66 3.79 10.72
N GLY A 148 1.28 2.63 10.49
CA GLY A 148 0.56 1.42 10.11
C GLY A 148 -0.45 0.93 11.15
N LEU A 149 -0.15 1.12 12.43
CA LEU A 149 -1.06 0.81 13.55
C LEU A 149 -2.15 1.89 13.73
N ILE A 150 -1.84 3.14 13.40
CA ILE A 150 -2.82 4.23 13.47
C ILE A 150 -3.92 4.07 12.41
N GLY A 151 -3.60 3.55 11.23
CA GLY A 151 -4.55 3.34 10.15
C GLY A 151 -5.82 2.60 10.59
N PRO A 152 -5.73 1.38 11.14
CA PRO A 152 -6.88 0.64 11.64
C PRO A 152 -7.64 1.33 12.79
N LEU A 153 -6.95 2.13 13.58
CA LEU A 153 -7.57 2.88 14.67
C LEU A 153 -8.42 4.03 14.16
N VAL A 154 -7.91 4.75 13.16
CA VAL A 154 -8.57 5.92 12.56
C VAL A 154 -9.60 5.53 11.51
N GLY A 155 -9.40 4.39 10.85
CA GLY A 155 -10.22 3.94 9.71
C GLY A 155 -11.73 3.96 9.98
N PRO A 156 -12.24 3.30 11.02
CA PRO A 156 -13.66 3.28 11.31
C PRO A 156 -14.26 4.67 11.56
N THR A 157 -13.56 5.52 12.32
CA THR A 157 -14.03 6.87 12.64
C THR A 157 -14.04 7.77 11.40
N LEU A 158 -12.95 7.76 10.64
CA LEU A 158 -12.84 8.55 9.41
C LEU A 158 -13.81 8.04 8.34
N GLY A 159 -13.93 6.71 8.21
CA GLY A 159 -14.85 6.09 7.26
C GLY A 159 -16.32 6.43 7.57
N GLY A 160 -16.71 6.31 8.84
CA GLY A 160 -18.05 6.70 9.28
C GLY A 160 -18.36 8.18 9.01
N TRP A 161 -17.42 9.05 9.33
CA TRP A 161 -17.55 10.49 9.08
C TRP A 161 -17.67 10.80 7.57
N LEU A 162 -16.83 10.22 6.74
CA LEU A 162 -16.89 10.42 5.28
C LEU A 162 -18.21 9.90 4.67
N VAL A 163 -18.69 8.75 5.13
CA VAL A 163 -19.96 8.18 4.65
C VAL A 163 -21.15 9.05 5.06
N GLU A 164 -21.14 9.60 6.28
CA GLU A 164 -22.23 10.40 6.80
C GLU A 164 -22.29 11.80 6.20
N TYR A 165 -21.16 12.50 6.11
CA TYR A 165 -21.10 13.92 5.73
C TYR A 165 -20.67 14.17 4.28
N ALA A 166 -20.17 13.17 3.57
CA ALA A 166 -19.79 13.29 2.17
C ALA A 166 -20.39 12.14 1.34
N SER A 167 -19.59 11.13 1.02
CA SER A 167 -20.06 9.89 0.39
C SER A 167 -19.00 8.79 0.55
N TRP A 168 -19.39 7.54 0.37
CA TRP A 168 -18.46 6.40 0.42
C TRP A 168 -17.34 6.47 -0.63
N HIS A 169 -17.52 7.19 -1.74
CA HIS A 169 -16.49 7.36 -2.77
C HIS A 169 -15.23 8.02 -2.22
N TRP A 170 -15.36 8.90 -1.23
CA TRP A 170 -14.24 9.60 -0.63
C TRP A 170 -13.26 8.70 0.13
N ILE A 171 -13.71 7.55 0.62
CA ILE A 171 -12.79 6.60 1.26
C ILE A 171 -11.70 6.09 0.31
N PHE A 172 -12.01 6.07 -0.98
CA PHE A 172 -11.05 5.73 -2.04
C PHE A 172 -10.32 6.96 -2.58
N LEU A 173 -11.03 8.09 -2.75
CA LEU A 173 -10.46 9.31 -3.32
C LEU A 173 -9.39 9.95 -2.45
N ILE A 174 -9.42 9.78 -1.14
CA ILE A 174 -8.37 10.28 -0.23
C ILE A 174 -6.99 9.66 -0.53
N ASN A 175 -6.93 8.48 -1.13
CA ASN A 175 -5.68 7.83 -1.52
C ASN A 175 -5.00 8.52 -2.72
N LEU A 176 -5.74 9.26 -3.55
CA LEU A 176 -5.21 9.89 -4.76
C LEU A 176 -4.16 10.97 -4.46
N PRO A 177 -4.46 12.02 -3.65
CA PRO A 177 -3.48 13.05 -3.34
C PRO A 177 -2.28 12.48 -2.56
N VAL A 178 -2.53 11.61 -1.59
CA VAL A 178 -1.47 10.98 -0.78
C VAL A 178 -0.58 10.11 -1.65
N GLY A 179 -1.16 9.30 -2.53
CA GLY A 179 -0.43 8.44 -3.43
C GLY A 179 0.36 9.22 -4.48
N LEU A 180 -0.19 10.30 -5.04
CA LEU A 180 0.51 11.15 -6.00
C LEU A 180 1.76 11.78 -5.38
N VAL A 181 1.61 12.40 -4.21
CA VAL A 181 2.75 12.97 -3.47
C VAL A 181 3.76 11.88 -3.11
N GLY A 182 3.30 10.73 -2.65
CA GLY A 182 4.15 9.58 -2.34
C GLY A 182 4.93 9.06 -3.55
N ALA A 183 4.29 8.96 -4.72
CA ALA A 183 4.94 8.52 -5.96
C ALA A 183 6.02 9.50 -6.42
N LEU A 184 5.72 10.80 -6.42
CA LEU A 184 6.69 11.85 -6.79
C LEU A 184 7.89 11.89 -5.83
N ALA A 185 7.63 11.80 -4.53
CA ALA A 185 8.67 11.76 -3.52
C ALA A 185 9.52 10.47 -3.62
N THR A 186 8.90 9.33 -3.94
CA THR A 186 9.61 8.07 -4.17
C THR A 186 10.55 8.15 -5.38
N LEU A 187 10.08 8.73 -6.48
CA LEU A 187 10.92 8.95 -7.67
C LEU A 187 12.14 9.82 -7.36
N ARG A 188 11.98 10.79 -6.47
CA ARG A 188 13.04 11.76 -6.14
C ARG A 188 14.03 11.24 -5.11
N TYR A 189 13.56 10.55 -4.08
CA TYR A 189 14.34 10.30 -2.88
C TYR A 189 14.63 8.82 -2.58
N MET A 190 13.88 7.90 -3.16
CA MET A 190 14.09 6.47 -2.88
C MET A 190 15.26 5.92 -3.67
N PRO A 191 16.23 5.22 -3.03
CA PRO A 191 17.31 4.56 -3.74
C PRO A 191 16.79 3.40 -4.58
N ASP A 192 17.30 3.26 -5.80
CA ASP A 192 16.97 2.13 -6.67
C ASP A 192 17.99 1.00 -6.47
N VAL A 193 17.69 0.10 -5.58
CA VAL A 193 18.57 -1.03 -5.26
C VAL A 193 17.97 -2.31 -5.84
N ARG A 194 18.80 -3.04 -6.59
CA ARG A 194 18.48 -4.37 -7.12
C ARG A 194 19.18 -5.43 -6.30
N GLY A 195 18.56 -6.59 -6.19
CA GLY A 195 19.18 -7.75 -5.60
C GLY A 195 20.23 -8.41 -6.50
N PRO A 196 20.96 -9.44 -6.01
CA PRO A 196 21.89 -10.22 -6.80
C PRO A 196 21.17 -10.82 -8.02
N GLN A 197 21.74 -10.60 -9.20
CA GLN A 197 21.19 -11.17 -10.43
C GLN A 197 21.32 -12.70 -10.39
N GLY A 198 20.21 -13.41 -10.57
CA GLY A 198 20.21 -14.88 -10.69
C GLY A 198 19.34 -15.64 -9.70
N GLN A 199 18.71 -15.00 -8.75
CA GLN A 199 17.72 -15.70 -7.89
C GLN A 199 16.47 -16.06 -8.69
N ARG A 200 16.24 -17.39 -8.82
CA ARG A 200 14.97 -17.92 -9.36
C ARG A 200 13.90 -17.85 -8.26
N LEU A 201 12.66 -17.63 -8.67
CA LEU A 201 11.51 -17.79 -7.79
C LEU A 201 11.46 -19.25 -7.33
N ASP A 202 11.70 -19.47 -6.06
CA ASP A 202 11.50 -20.79 -5.44
C ASP A 202 10.02 -20.89 -5.04
N LEU A 203 9.28 -21.67 -5.81
CA LEU A 203 7.85 -21.92 -5.63
C LEU A 203 7.60 -23.26 -4.92
N GLY A 204 8.62 -23.86 -4.30
CA GLY A 204 8.55 -25.14 -3.61
C GLY A 204 7.89 -25.13 -2.24
#